data_3fce2ea8d185715be5a5c14ca7072941
#
_entry.id   3fce2ea8d185715be5a5c14ca7072941
#
_cell.length_a   1.000
_cell.length_b   1.000
_cell.length_c   1.000
_cell.angle_alpha   90.00
_cell.angle_beta   90.00
_cell.angle_gamma   90.00
#
_symmetry.space_group_name_H-M   'P 1'
#
loop_
_entity.id
_entity.type
_entity.pdbx_description
1 polymer ?
#
loop_
_entity_poly.entity_id
_entity_poly.type
_entity_poly.pdbx_seq_one_letter_code
_entity_poly.pdbx_strand_id
1 'polypeptide(L)'
;MNRLTRPDEFRRVFERGRHRRIQATGIMLRVRESTQPQARLGLAISKRSLKLAVQRNRVKRLARESFRGHIAKLPAVDIIIMSQSELVSMDNAAILQQLEVSWKRVVQLYGKTSGKPQASKHKTPPN
;
A
#
# COMPACT_ATOMS: atom_id res chain seq x y z
N MET A 1 -15.33 -0.25 3.08
CA MET A 1 -13.91 -0.19 2.71
C MET A 1 -13.48 -1.51 2.11
N ASN A 2 -12.72 -1.46 1.04
CA ASN A 2 -12.24 -2.66 0.37
C ASN A 2 -11.00 -3.20 1.05
N ARG A 3 -11.11 -4.38 1.60
CA ARG A 3 -10.01 -4.98 2.35
C ARG A 3 -9.69 -6.37 1.86
N LEU A 4 -8.43 -6.73 2.00
CA LEU A 4 -7.96 -8.10 1.79
C LEU A 4 -8.00 -8.78 3.14
N THR A 5 -9.03 -9.60 3.36
CA THR A 5 -9.23 -10.24 4.66
C THR A 5 -9.13 -11.75 4.61
N ARG A 6 -9.24 -12.34 3.45
CA ARG A 6 -9.23 -13.80 3.31
C ARG A 6 -7.81 -14.29 3.09
N PRO A 7 -7.43 -15.43 3.67
CA PRO A 7 -6.07 -15.93 3.50
C PRO A 7 -5.66 -16.16 2.05
N ASP A 8 -6.58 -16.62 1.20
CA ASP A 8 -6.26 -16.83 -0.20
C ASP A 8 -5.99 -15.53 -0.94
N GLU A 9 -6.65 -14.43 -0.53
CA GLU A 9 -6.40 -13.12 -1.13
C GLU A 9 -5.01 -12.61 -0.78
N PHE A 10 -4.59 -12.78 0.49
CA PHE A 10 -3.23 -12.43 0.89
C PHE A 10 -2.20 -13.25 0.13
N ARG A 11 -2.44 -14.55 0.04
CA ARG A 11 -1.52 -15.45 -0.64
C ARG A 11 -1.34 -15.05 -2.09
N ARG A 12 -2.41 -14.64 -2.75
CA ARG A 12 -2.36 -14.27 -4.15
C ARG A 12 -1.44 -13.08 -4.39
N VAL A 13 -1.45 -12.11 -3.48
CA VAL A 13 -0.58 -10.95 -3.61
C VAL A 13 0.88 -11.34 -3.51
N PHE A 14 1.18 -12.40 -2.74
CA PHE A 14 2.55 -12.86 -2.55
C PHE A 14 3.02 -13.87 -3.60
N GLU A 15 2.14 -14.28 -4.48
CA GLU A 15 2.54 -15.20 -5.55
C GLU A 15 3.57 -14.53 -6.44
N ARG A 16 4.56 -15.31 -6.86
CA ARG A 16 5.68 -14.74 -7.57
C ARG A 16 5.27 -14.24 -8.95
N GLY A 17 6.03 -13.27 -9.41
CA GLY A 17 5.97 -12.78 -10.76
C GLY A 17 4.95 -11.70 -11.02
N ARG A 18 4.07 -11.43 -10.08
CA ARG A 18 2.98 -10.51 -10.36
C ARG A 18 2.87 -9.36 -9.39
N HIS A 19 3.77 -9.29 -8.42
CA HIS A 19 3.68 -8.20 -7.45
C HIS A 19 4.95 -7.37 -7.48
N ARG A 20 4.80 -6.13 -7.04
CA ARG A 20 5.92 -5.22 -6.85
C ARG A 20 6.03 -4.85 -5.39
N ARG A 21 7.24 -4.52 -4.99
CA ARG A 21 7.52 -4.10 -3.64
C ARG A 21 7.82 -2.61 -3.63
N ILE A 22 7.18 -1.90 -2.70
CA ILE A 22 7.44 -0.48 -2.50
C ILE A 22 7.94 -0.31 -1.09
N GLN A 23 9.16 0.19 -0.95
CA GLN A 23 9.78 0.40 0.35
C GLN A 23 9.64 1.86 0.74
N ALA A 24 9.10 2.10 1.94
CA ALA A 24 9.09 3.43 2.56
C ALA A 24 9.70 3.29 3.94
N THR A 25 9.77 4.36 4.71
CA THR A 25 10.33 4.28 6.05
C THR A 25 9.30 3.69 7.00
N GLY A 26 9.64 2.56 7.59
CA GLY A 26 8.79 1.90 8.58
C GLY A 26 7.73 0.99 7.99
N ILE A 27 7.45 1.09 6.70
CA ILE A 27 6.47 0.23 6.05
C ILE A 27 6.97 -0.22 4.69
N MET A 28 6.51 -1.38 4.29
CA MET A 28 6.76 -1.89 2.95
C MET A 28 5.43 -2.37 2.38
N LEU A 29 5.19 -2.03 1.12
CA LEU A 29 3.98 -2.44 0.44
C LEU A 29 4.29 -3.55 -0.55
N ARG A 30 3.41 -4.53 -0.63
CA ARG A 30 3.39 -5.46 -1.75
C ARG A 30 2.12 -5.20 -2.54
N VAL A 31 2.29 -5.01 -3.83
CA VAL A 31 1.22 -4.53 -4.69
C VAL A 31 1.15 -5.39 -5.94
N ARG A 32 -0.06 -5.73 -6.35
CA ARG A 32 -0.28 -6.40 -7.63
C ARG A 32 -1.56 -5.87 -8.26
N GLU A 33 -1.66 -6.01 -9.56
CA GLU A 33 -2.90 -5.65 -10.24
C GLU A 33 -4.03 -6.54 -9.78
N SER A 34 -5.19 -5.95 -9.62
CA SER A 34 -6.36 -6.65 -9.13
C SER A 34 -7.36 -6.86 -10.28
N THR A 35 -8.13 -7.93 -10.16
CA THR A 35 -9.26 -8.14 -11.06
C THR A 35 -10.52 -7.43 -10.57
N GLN A 36 -10.44 -6.82 -9.39
CA GLN A 36 -11.55 -6.08 -8.81
C GLN A 36 -11.57 -4.66 -9.34
N PRO A 37 -12.73 -3.99 -9.33
CA PRO A 37 -12.82 -2.64 -9.90
C PRO A 37 -12.16 -1.55 -9.08
N GLN A 38 -11.89 -1.82 -7.80
CA GLN A 38 -11.27 -0.82 -6.92
C GLN A 38 -10.09 -1.42 -6.20
N ALA A 39 -9.22 -0.53 -5.70
CA ALA A 39 -8.10 -0.95 -4.86
C ALA A 39 -8.59 -1.60 -3.58
N ARG A 40 -7.83 -2.58 -3.10
CA ARG A 40 -8.12 -3.25 -1.84
C ARG A 40 -6.88 -3.23 -0.97
N LEU A 41 -7.09 -3.19 0.35
CA LEU A 41 -6.02 -3.05 1.32
C LEU A 41 -6.01 -4.21 2.30
N GLY A 42 -4.84 -4.80 2.47
CA GLY A 42 -4.58 -5.76 3.54
C GLY A 42 -3.47 -5.24 4.44
N LEU A 43 -3.49 -5.63 5.70
CA LEU A 43 -2.53 -5.16 6.69
C LEU A 43 -1.86 -6.34 7.35
N ALA A 44 -0.54 -6.39 7.26
CA ALA A 44 0.28 -7.41 7.92
C ALA A 44 1.19 -6.72 8.93
N ILE A 45 0.58 -6.28 10.02
CA ILE A 45 1.27 -5.55 11.09
C ILE A 45 1.69 -6.55 12.15
N SER A 46 2.99 -6.83 12.22
CA SER A 46 3.49 -7.97 12.97
C SER A 46 3.87 -7.61 14.40
N LYS A 47 3.77 -8.61 15.28
CA LYS A 47 4.27 -8.46 16.64
C LYS A 47 5.78 -8.30 16.68
N ARG A 48 6.47 -8.85 15.69
CA ARG A 48 7.93 -8.74 15.63
C ARG A 48 8.36 -7.28 15.47
N SER A 49 7.67 -6.53 14.64
CA SER A 49 8.03 -5.13 14.41
C SER A 49 7.44 -4.20 15.46
N LEU A 50 6.24 -4.51 15.96
CA LEU A 50 5.54 -3.69 16.96
C LEU A 50 4.98 -4.60 18.03
N LYS A 51 5.64 -4.64 19.19
CA LYS A 51 5.32 -5.61 20.23
C LYS A 51 4.00 -5.33 20.93
N LEU A 52 3.64 -4.06 21.08
CA LEU A 52 2.45 -3.70 21.83
C LEU A 52 1.23 -3.66 20.92
N ALA A 53 0.14 -4.25 21.40
CA ALA A 53 -1.11 -4.28 20.61
C ALA A 53 -1.61 -2.87 20.31
N VAL A 54 -1.45 -1.94 21.26
CA VAL A 54 -1.90 -0.57 21.04
C VAL A 54 -1.13 0.10 19.91
N GLN A 55 0.15 -0.21 19.77
CA GLN A 55 0.94 0.32 18.67
C GLN A 55 0.48 -0.25 17.33
N ARG A 56 0.23 -1.55 17.30
CA ARG A 56 -0.25 -2.17 16.07
C ARG A 56 -1.60 -1.62 15.66
N ASN A 57 -2.50 -1.44 16.62
CA ASN A 57 -3.84 -0.92 16.33
C ASN A 57 -3.79 0.51 15.83
N ARG A 58 -2.87 1.31 16.39
CA ARG A 58 -2.66 2.69 15.92
C ARG A 58 -2.26 2.71 14.44
N VAL A 59 -1.28 1.90 14.09
CA VAL A 59 -0.80 1.84 12.71
C VAL A 59 -1.90 1.36 11.77
N LYS A 60 -2.64 0.33 12.17
CA LYS A 60 -3.74 -0.18 11.37
C LYS A 60 -4.79 0.90 11.10
N ARG A 61 -5.13 1.66 12.15
CA ARG A 61 -6.12 2.73 12.00
C ARG A 61 -5.63 3.81 11.04
N LEU A 62 -4.38 4.25 11.22
CA LEU A 62 -3.81 5.27 10.35
C LEU A 62 -3.75 4.80 8.90
N ALA A 63 -3.37 3.55 8.68
CA ALA A 63 -3.30 3.00 7.33
C ALA A 63 -4.67 2.97 6.68
N ARG A 64 -5.69 2.53 7.42
CA ARG A 64 -7.05 2.46 6.89
C ARG A 64 -7.60 3.84 6.57
N GLU A 65 -7.38 4.81 7.46
CA GLU A 65 -7.86 6.17 7.24
C GLU A 65 -7.18 6.80 6.05
N SER A 66 -5.88 6.64 5.93
CA SER A 66 -5.13 7.18 4.81
C SER A 66 -5.57 6.53 3.50
N PHE A 67 -5.73 5.22 3.50
CA PHE A 67 -6.17 4.48 2.32
C PHE A 67 -7.55 4.98 1.87
N ARG A 68 -8.47 5.13 2.82
CA ARG A 68 -9.83 5.58 2.51
C ARG A 68 -9.81 6.95 1.83
N GLY A 69 -8.93 7.83 2.30
CA GLY A 69 -8.81 9.16 1.71
C GLY A 69 -8.21 9.17 0.31
N HIS A 70 -7.56 8.10 -0.10
CA HIS A 70 -6.87 8.05 -1.39
C HIS A 70 -7.44 7.03 -2.36
N ILE A 71 -8.45 6.25 -1.93
CA ILE A 71 -8.91 5.12 -2.72
C ILE A 71 -9.40 5.54 -4.10
N ALA A 72 -10.03 6.71 -4.21
CA ALA A 72 -10.55 7.18 -5.48
C ALA A 72 -9.44 7.47 -6.50
N LYS A 73 -8.25 7.76 -6.03
CA LYS A 73 -7.10 8.06 -6.89
C LYS A 73 -6.23 6.85 -7.17
N LEU A 74 -6.45 5.76 -6.46
CA LEU A 74 -5.61 4.58 -6.62
C LEU A 74 -6.13 3.73 -7.78
N PRO A 75 -5.21 3.13 -8.55
CA PRO A 75 -5.62 2.18 -9.57
C PRO A 75 -6.18 0.90 -8.94
N ALA A 76 -6.72 0.02 -9.75
CA ALA A 76 -7.30 -1.23 -9.27
C ALA A 76 -6.18 -2.21 -8.93
N VAL A 77 -5.69 -2.14 -7.70
CA VAL A 77 -4.60 -2.97 -7.22
C VAL A 77 -4.94 -3.55 -5.86
N ASP A 78 -4.29 -4.65 -5.53
CA ASP A 78 -4.32 -5.21 -4.19
C ASP A 78 -3.02 -4.83 -3.51
N ILE A 79 -3.13 -4.23 -2.32
CA ILE A 79 -1.99 -3.70 -1.58
C ILE A 79 -1.94 -4.36 -0.21
N ILE A 80 -0.78 -4.89 0.17
CA ILE A 80 -0.54 -5.36 1.53
C ILE A 80 0.53 -4.48 2.14
N ILE A 81 0.21 -3.84 3.26
CA ILE A 81 1.16 -3.04 4.02
C ILE A 81 1.77 -3.92 5.11
N MET A 82 3.08 -3.99 5.12
CA MET A 82 3.83 -4.77 6.10
C MET A 82 4.59 -3.80 7.00
N SER A 83 4.54 -4.04 8.31
CA SER A 83 5.20 -3.18 9.28
C SER A 83 6.68 -3.52 9.42
N GLN A 84 7.47 -2.50 9.74
CA GLN A 84 8.89 -2.65 10.04
C GLN A 84 9.18 -1.94 11.35
N SER A 85 10.32 -2.26 11.96
CA SER A 85 10.61 -1.84 13.33
C SER A 85 10.73 -0.34 13.51
N GLU A 86 11.06 0.39 12.47
CA GLU A 86 11.16 1.86 12.55
C GLU A 86 9.85 2.51 13.00
N LEU A 87 8.73 1.84 12.79
CA LEU A 87 7.43 2.39 13.20
C LEU A 87 7.35 2.68 14.69
N VAL A 88 8.12 1.96 15.50
CA VAL A 88 8.12 2.14 16.97
C VAL A 88 8.39 3.59 17.34
N SER A 89 9.31 4.23 16.63
CA SER A 89 9.75 5.58 16.97
C SER A 89 9.09 6.66 16.13
N MET A 90 8.13 6.30 15.27
CA MET A 90 7.49 7.26 14.38
C MET A 90 6.18 7.75 14.98
N ASP A 91 5.96 9.08 14.91
CA ASP A 91 4.68 9.64 15.34
C ASP A 91 3.64 9.51 14.20
N ASN A 92 2.41 9.90 14.51
CA ASN A 92 1.32 9.77 13.55
C ASN A 92 1.59 10.53 12.26
N ALA A 93 2.13 11.75 12.38
CA ALA A 93 2.40 12.58 11.20
C ALA A 93 3.43 11.92 10.30
N ALA A 94 4.48 11.34 10.89
CA ALA A 94 5.52 10.67 10.11
C ALA A 94 4.97 9.43 9.42
N ILE A 95 4.13 8.66 10.11
CA ILE A 95 3.52 7.47 9.53
C ILE A 95 2.61 7.85 8.36
N LEU A 96 1.77 8.86 8.56
CA LEU A 96 0.86 9.32 7.51
C LEU A 96 1.62 9.81 6.29
N GLN A 97 2.74 10.50 6.51
CA GLN A 97 3.56 10.97 5.40
C GLN A 97 4.11 9.81 4.58
N GLN A 98 4.58 8.76 5.25
CA GLN A 98 5.10 7.59 4.53
C GLN A 98 4.00 6.86 3.77
N LEU A 99 2.80 6.82 4.33
CA LEU A 99 1.66 6.25 3.62
C LEU A 99 1.35 7.05 2.35
N GLU A 100 1.38 8.38 2.44
CA GLU A 100 1.10 9.21 1.27
C GLU A 100 2.16 9.02 0.20
N VAL A 101 3.42 8.96 0.59
CA VAL A 101 4.50 8.68 -0.35
C VAL A 101 4.26 7.34 -1.05
N SER A 102 3.82 6.35 -0.28
CA SER A 102 3.54 5.02 -0.82
C SER A 102 2.40 5.04 -1.83
N TRP A 103 1.30 5.75 -1.52
CA TRP A 103 0.19 5.83 -2.47
C TRP A 103 0.62 6.48 -3.78
N LYS A 104 1.44 7.52 -3.71
CA LYS A 104 1.95 8.16 -4.92
C LYS A 104 2.78 7.20 -5.75
N ARG A 105 3.59 6.37 -5.09
CA ARG A 105 4.39 5.38 -5.82
C ARG A 105 3.51 4.34 -6.49
N VAL A 106 2.45 3.92 -5.83
CA VAL A 106 1.50 2.97 -6.42
C VAL A 106 0.89 3.57 -7.69
N VAL A 107 0.46 4.83 -7.62
CA VAL A 107 -0.10 5.51 -8.77
C VAL A 107 0.92 5.60 -9.92
N GLN A 108 2.16 5.92 -9.58
CA GLN A 108 3.21 6.01 -10.59
C GLN A 108 3.46 4.67 -11.29
N LEU A 109 3.40 3.57 -10.55
CA LEU A 109 3.73 2.27 -11.09
C LEU A 109 2.58 1.59 -11.84
N TYR A 110 1.33 1.88 -11.44
CA TYR A 110 0.16 1.16 -11.95
C TYR A 110 -0.91 2.07 -12.54
N GLY A 111 -0.78 3.34 -12.28
CA GLY A 111 -1.89 4.26 -12.54
C GLY A 111 -2.10 4.63 -13.96
N LYS A 112 -1.76 4.16 -14.59
CA LYS A 112 -2.16 4.60 -15.71
C LYS A 112 -3.39 4.56 -16.15
N THR A 113 -3.77 4.76 -15.83
CA THR A 113 -4.72 4.53 -16.20
C THR A 113 -5.57 5.17 -16.78
N SER A 114 -5.96 5.14 -16.74
CA SER A 114 -6.85 5.58 -17.26
C SER A 114 -6.69 6.48 -18.27
N GLY A 115 -6.34 6.39 -18.77
CA GLY A 115 -6.27 7.07 -19.73
C GLY A 115 -5.38 7.89 -20.22
N LYS A 116 -5.06 8.11 -20.11
CA LYS A 116 -4.26 8.75 -20.52
C LYS A 116 -3.17 8.63 -20.76
N PRO A 117 -3.09 8.65 -21.32
CA PRO A 117 -2.07 8.48 -21.56
C PRO A 117 -1.15 8.87 -21.57
N GLN A 118 -0.89 8.89 -21.36
CA GLN A 118 -0.06 9.11 -21.44
C GLN A 118 0.76 9.21 -21.44
N ALA A 119 0.88 9.44 -21.51
CA ALA A 119 1.65 9.53 -21.61
C ALA A 119 2.51 9.57 -21.62
N SER A 120 2.49 9.39 -21.54
CA SER A 120 3.22 9.32 -21.56
C SER A 120 4.14 9.24 -21.64
N LYS A 121 4.16 9.24 -21.61
CA LYS A 121 4.90 9.09 -21.64
C LYS A 121 5.80 9.19 -21.70
N HIS A 122 5.72 9.08 -21.59
CA HIS A 122 6.45 9.13 -21.52
C HIS A 122 7.28 9.20 -21.29
N LYS A 123 7.27 9.42 -21.16
CA LYS A 123 7.93 9.48 -20.82
C LYS A 123 8.50 9.31 -20.25
N THR A 124 8.54 9.17 -20.10
CA THR A 124 9.02 8.90 -19.46
C THR A 124 9.59 8.51 -18.98
N PRO A 125 9.83 8.70 -18.87
CA PRO A 125 10.40 8.20 -18.31
C PRO A 125 10.79 7.88 -17.72
N PRO A 126 10.91 7.82 -17.42
CA PRO A 126 11.38 7.33 -16.80
C PRO A 126 11.56 7.13 -16.21
N ASN A 127 11.61 7.18 -15.91
CA ASN A 127 11.85 6.93 -15.46
C ASN A 127 11.84 6.68 -15.09
#